data_b0ffea41fad76868bedbf12c5a671cd7
#
_entry.id   b0ffea41fad76868bedbf12c5a671cd7
#
_cell.length_a   1.000
_cell.length_b   1.000
_cell.length_c   1.000
_cell.angle_alpha   90.00
_cell.angle_beta   90.00
_cell.angle_gamma   90.00
#
_symmetry.space_group_name_H-M   'P 1'
#
loop_
_entity.id
_entity.type
_entity.pdbx_description
1 polymer ?
#
loop_
_entity_poly.entity_id
_entity_poly.type
_entity_poly.pdbx_seq_one_letter_code
_entity_poly.pdbx_strand_id
1 'polypeptide(L)'
;MSVSSPQLSQAAPSIATGPLLQCKGIMKSFGAVQVLRGVDFEAAAGEVTALLGDNGAGKSTLIKCIAGTHLPDEGQIILDGQVQHFRTPSDATRAGIETVYQDLALCDNLDVVANLFLGRETVHTWIPGVVRTLSEEEMEGRAKEALAVLRINIPSVRNRVAQLSGGQRQCIAVAKAVLWSPKVVILDEPTAALGVAQTRQVLDLILRLKERGLAVIVITHNMVDVFDVADKAIVMRLGQRVATLRMNESTPEDVVAAITGARTFASPSLA
;
A
#
# COMPACT_ATOMS: atom_id res chain seq x y z
N MET A 1 10.42 25.07 28.90
CA MET A 1 10.00 25.42 27.53
C MET A 1 9.12 24.26 27.04
N SER A 2 7.83 24.56 26.98
CA SER A 2 6.79 23.57 26.66
C SER A 2 6.84 23.21 25.18
N VAL A 3 7.16 21.97 24.85
CA VAL A 3 7.10 21.48 23.46
C VAL A 3 5.69 20.96 23.23
N SER A 4 4.94 21.70 22.41
CA SER A 4 3.59 21.32 21.98
C SER A 4 3.62 19.97 21.24
N SER A 5 2.88 19.01 21.77
CA SER A 5 2.58 17.76 21.06
C SER A 5 1.85 18.09 19.75
N PRO A 6 2.19 17.45 18.61
CA PRO A 6 1.40 17.60 17.41
C PRO A 6 0.04 16.92 17.64
N GLN A 7 -1.01 17.72 17.79
CA GLN A 7 -2.38 17.26 17.71
C GLN A 7 -2.59 16.62 16.33
N LEU A 8 -3.06 15.38 16.30
CA LEU A 8 -3.64 14.74 15.11
C LEU A 8 -4.83 15.61 14.68
N SER A 9 -4.56 16.52 13.76
CA SER A 9 -5.57 17.38 13.16
C SER A 9 -6.60 16.49 12.45
N GLN A 10 -7.82 16.49 13.02
CA GLN A 10 -9.01 16.00 12.36
C GLN A 10 -9.44 17.03 11.29
N ALA A 11 -8.65 17.19 10.25
CA ALA A 11 -9.13 17.82 9.03
C ALA A 11 -9.87 16.73 8.26
N ALA A 12 -11.19 16.80 8.21
CA ALA A 12 -11.98 16.04 7.25
C ALA A 12 -11.40 16.35 5.86
N PRO A 13 -11.01 15.32 5.07
CA PRO A 13 -10.45 15.56 3.76
C PRO A 13 -11.52 16.22 2.89
N SER A 14 -11.23 17.40 2.40
CA SER A 14 -11.89 17.96 1.22
C SER A 14 -11.74 16.89 0.12
N ILE A 15 -12.84 16.30 -0.32
CA ILE A 15 -12.87 15.32 -1.40
C ILE A 15 -12.41 16.07 -2.66
N ALA A 16 -11.13 16.01 -2.93
CA ALA A 16 -10.59 16.43 -4.22
C ALA A 16 -11.18 15.47 -5.27
N THR A 17 -11.91 16.03 -6.24
CA THR A 17 -12.68 15.31 -7.26
C THR A 17 -11.80 14.63 -8.33
N GLY A 18 -10.56 14.24 -8.00
CA GLY A 18 -9.62 13.61 -8.92
C GLY A 18 -8.81 12.49 -8.25
N PRO A 19 -8.11 11.67 -9.05
CA PRO A 19 -7.26 10.62 -8.51
C PRO A 19 -6.08 11.21 -7.73
N LEU A 20 -5.82 10.65 -6.54
CA LEU A 20 -4.73 11.05 -5.67
C LEU A 20 -3.36 10.65 -6.23
N LEU A 21 -3.28 9.42 -6.79
CA LEU A 21 -2.10 8.91 -7.49
C LEU A 21 -2.46 8.67 -8.94
N GLN A 22 -1.62 9.17 -9.86
CA GLN A 22 -1.70 8.90 -11.29
C GLN A 22 -0.34 8.48 -11.83
N CYS A 23 -0.35 7.49 -12.70
CA CYS A 23 0.77 7.15 -13.56
C CYS A 23 0.33 7.40 -15.00
N LYS A 24 1.09 8.17 -15.76
CA LYS A 24 0.79 8.51 -17.17
C LYS A 24 1.90 7.99 -18.06
N GLY A 25 1.56 7.06 -18.96
CA GLY A 25 2.46 6.57 -20.00
C GLY A 25 3.71 5.87 -19.46
N ILE A 26 3.66 5.17 -18.35
CA ILE A 26 4.85 4.55 -17.72
C ILE A 26 5.44 3.48 -18.63
N MET A 27 6.70 3.67 -19.02
CA MET A 27 7.51 2.70 -19.74
C MET A 27 8.65 2.18 -18.87
N LYS A 28 8.96 0.89 -19.00
CA LYS A 28 10.10 0.27 -18.33
C LYS A 28 10.61 -0.91 -19.11
N SER A 29 11.93 -0.92 -19.37
CA SER A 29 12.64 -2.00 -20.01
C SER A 29 13.76 -2.54 -19.12
N PHE A 30 14.06 -3.82 -19.26
CA PHE A 30 15.21 -4.47 -18.66
C PHE A 30 16.01 -5.15 -19.79
N GLY A 31 17.13 -4.54 -20.18
CA GLY A 31 17.87 -4.93 -21.39
C GLY A 31 16.98 -4.82 -22.63
N ALA A 32 16.83 -5.89 -23.39
CA ALA A 32 16.01 -5.92 -24.58
C ALA A 32 14.50 -6.17 -24.32
N VAL A 33 14.12 -6.42 -23.07
CA VAL A 33 12.73 -6.76 -22.72
C VAL A 33 11.98 -5.53 -22.23
N GLN A 34 11.00 -5.05 -23.00
CA GLN A 34 10.10 -3.98 -22.59
C GLN A 34 8.95 -4.58 -21.75
N VAL A 35 8.98 -4.32 -20.45
CA VAL A 35 8.02 -4.87 -19.47
C VAL A 35 6.80 -3.98 -19.31
N LEU A 36 6.97 -2.65 -19.29
CA LEU A 36 5.87 -1.69 -19.29
C LEU A 36 5.88 -0.90 -20.59
N ARG A 37 4.71 -0.77 -21.21
CA ARG A 37 4.52 -0.25 -22.56
C ARG A 37 3.52 0.91 -22.58
N GLY A 38 3.83 2.00 -21.85
CA GLY A 38 2.95 3.16 -21.75
C GLY A 38 1.74 2.90 -20.85
N VAL A 39 2.00 2.46 -19.60
CA VAL A 39 0.93 2.12 -18.65
C VAL A 39 0.38 3.37 -18.00
N ASP A 40 -0.94 3.52 -18.08
CA ASP A 40 -1.71 4.47 -17.29
C ASP A 40 -2.33 3.75 -16.10
N PHE A 41 -2.19 4.34 -14.91
CA PHE A 41 -2.76 3.83 -13.66
C PHE A 41 -3.25 4.97 -12.79
N GLU A 42 -4.31 4.75 -12.02
CA GLU A 42 -4.83 5.75 -11.09
C GLU A 42 -5.44 5.12 -9.84
N ALA A 43 -5.29 5.81 -8.71
CA ALA A 43 -5.94 5.46 -7.45
C ALA A 43 -6.46 6.73 -6.76
N ALA A 44 -7.68 6.69 -6.25
CA ALA A 44 -8.33 7.81 -5.57
C ALA A 44 -8.26 7.65 -4.05
N ALA A 45 -8.30 8.77 -3.34
CA ALA A 45 -8.43 8.77 -1.88
C ALA A 45 -9.77 8.16 -1.46
N GLY A 46 -9.77 7.31 -0.42
CA GLY A 46 -10.96 6.62 0.05
C GLY A 46 -11.48 5.54 -0.92
N GLU A 47 -10.62 5.02 -1.79
CA GLU A 47 -10.95 3.97 -2.76
C GLU A 47 -9.96 2.81 -2.66
N VAL A 48 -10.45 1.58 -2.81
CA VAL A 48 -9.61 0.39 -3.00
C VAL A 48 -9.53 0.09 -4.49
N THR A 49 -8.35 0.22 -5.07
CA THR A 49 -8.05 -0.12 -6.46
C THR A 49 -7.32 -1.46 -6.52
N ALA A 50 -7.93 -2.49 -7.11
CA ALA A 50 -7.26 -3.75 -7.38
C ALA A 50 -6.41 -3.65 -8.66
N LEU A 51 -5.16 -4.12 -8.60
CA LEU A 51 -4.29 -4.27 -9.77
C LEU A 51 -4.20 -5.74 -10.15
N LEU A 52 -4.84 -6.10 -11.24
CA LEU A 52 -5.04 -7.46 -11.70
C LEU A 52 -4.27 -7.75 -12.99
N GLY A 53 -4.12 -9.03 -13.31
CA GLY A 53 -3.48 -9.48 -14.54
C GLY A 53 -2.70 -10.76 -14.30
N ASP A 54 -2.31 -11.40 -15.38
CA ASP A 54 -1.57 -12.67 -15.35
C ASP A 54 -0.13 -12.48 -14.86
N ASN A 55 0.55 -13.58 -14.58
CA ASN A 55 1.99 -13.57 -14.30
C ASN A 55 2.76 -13.01 -15.49
N GLY A 56 3.69 -12.10 -15.23
CA GLY A 56 4.42 -11.39 -16.31
C GLY A 56 3.65 -10.23 -16.94
N ALA A 57 2.44 -9.89 -16.52
CA ALA A 57 1.68 -8.74 -17.03
C ALA A 57 2.32 -7.36 -16.74
N GLY A 58 3.32 -7.30 -15.85
CA GLY A 58 4.03 -6.07 -15.49
C GLY A 58 3.59 -5.44 -14.16
N LYS A 59 2.65 -6.06 -13.42
CA LYS A 59 2.11 -5.53 -12.15
C LYS A 59 3.20 -5.15 -11.14
N SER A 60 4.06 -6.09 -10.78
CA SER A 60 5.13 -5.86 -9.81
C SER A 60 6.15 -4.82 -10.28
N THR A 61 6.38 -4.71 -11.60
CA THR A 61 7.26 -3.67 -12.16
C THR A 61 6.63 -2.29 -12.03
N LEU A 62 5.32 -2.16 -12.32
CA LEU A 62 4.59 -0.91 -12.13
C LEU A 62 4.63 -0.46 -10.67
N ILE A 63 4.35 -1.37 -9.73
CA ILE A 63 4.41 -1.07 -8.30
C ILE A 63 5.81 -0.67 -7.86
N LYS A 64 6.85 -1.33 -8.34
CA LYS A 64 8.25 -0.96 -8.05
C LYS A 64 8.62 0.41 -8.62
N CYS A 65 8.02 0.83 -9.74
CA CYS A 65 8.16 2.21 -10.22
C CYS A 65 7.47 3.20 -9.29
N ILE A 66 6.24 2.93 -8.88
CA ILE A 66 5.49 3.79 -7.94
C ILE A 66 6.18 3.88 -6.58
N ALA A 67 6.72 2.75 -6.09
CA ALA A 67 7.46 2.67 -4.83
C ALA A 67 8.89 3.23 -4.88
N GLY A 68 9.36 3.74 -6.03
CA GLY A 68 10.71 4.30 -6.18
C GLY A 68 11.84 3.28 -6.18
N THR A 69 11.53 1.97 -6.30
CA THR A 69 12.54 0.90 -6.42
C THR A 69 13.12 0.85 -7.83
N HIS A 70 12.30 1.15 -8.84
CA HIS A 70 12.71 1.26 -10.23
C HIS A 70 12.38 2.65 -10.77
N LEU A 71 13.33 3.28 -11.44
CA LEU A 71 13.06 4.51 -12.17
C LEU A 71 12.35 4.15 -13.49
N PRO A 72 11.20 4.73 -13.83
CA PRO A 72 10.61 4.61 -15.15
C PRO A 72 11.57 5.12 -16.23
N ASP A 73 11.55 4.51 -17.39
CA ASP A 73 12.35 5.00 -18.53
C ASP A 73 11.64 6.19 -19.19
N GLU A 74 10.30 6.15 -19.24
CA GLU A 74 9.43 7.23 -19.71
C GLU A 74 8.14 7.28 -18.91
N GLY A 75 7.39 8.38 -19.05
CA GLY A 75 6.14 8.62 -18.36
C GLY A 75 6.30 9.43 -17.08
N GLN A 76 5.21 9.63 -16.37
CA GLN A 76 5.16 10.47 -15.17
C GLN A 76 4.36 9.80 -14.05
N ILE A 77 4.84 9.94 -12.82
CA ILE A 77 4.10 9.64 -11.60
C ILE A 77 3.65 10.96 -10.99
N ILE A 78 2.35 11.10 -10.75
CA ILE A 78 1.74 12.31 -10.20
C ILE A 78 1.07 11.91 -8.88
N LEU A 79 1.42 12.59 -7.81
CA LEU A 79 0.82 12.40 -6.49
C LEU A 79 0.28 13.74 -6.00
N ASP A 80 -1.01 13.76 -5.66
CA ASP A 80 -1.69 14.97 -5.17
C ASP A 80 -1.53 16.16 -6.16
N GLY A 81 -1.67 15.88 -7.47
CA GLY A 81 -1.53 16.84 -8.56
C GLY A 81 -0.10 17.27 -8.88
N GLN A 82 0.91 16.77 -8.17
CA GLN A 82 2.31 17.12 -8.37
C GLN A 82 3.12 15.98 -9.00
N VAL A 83 3.88 16.28 -10.04
CA VAL A 83 4.80 15.31 -10.66
C VAL A 83 5.90 14.95 -9.68
N GLN A 84 6.12 13.66 -9.50
CA GLN A 84 7.10 13.10 -8.58
C GLN A 84 8.23 12.42 -9.33
N HIS A 85 9.43 12.51 -8.78
CA HIS A 85 10.63 11.85 -9.30
C HIS A 85 11.26 11.01 -8.18
N PHE A 86 10.79 9.79 -8.01
CA PHE A 86 11.32 8.88 -6.99
C PHE A 86 12.59 8.20 -7.48
N ARG A 87 13.73 8.53 -6.88
CA ARG A 87 15.01 7.88 -7.17
C ARG A 87 15.32 6.73 -6.22
N THR A 88 14.67 6.75 -5.05
CA THR A 88 14.82 5.74 -4.00
C THR A 88 13.46 5.46 -3.37
N PRO A 89 13.27 4.28 -2.73
CA PRO A 89 12.06 3.99 -1.94
C PRO A 89 11.80 5.03 -0.84
N SER A 90 12.85 5.60 -0.25
CA SER A 90 12.71 6.69 0.74
C SER A 90 12.04 7.94 0.16
N ASP A 91 12.18 8.21 -1.13
CA ASP A 91 11.53 9.36 -1.76
C ASP A 91 10.02 9.13 -1.84
N ALA A 92 9.58 7.94 -2.25
CA ALA A 92 8.18 7.54 -2.30
C ALA A 92 7.54 7.55 -0.89
N THR A 93 8.23 6.99 0.10
CA THR A 93 7.81 7.01 1.50
C THR A 93 7.65 8.43 2.05
N ARG A 94 8.61 9.33 1.79
CA ARG A 94 8.51 10.76 2.20
C ARG A 94 7.37 11.50 1.51
N ALA A 95 7.01 11.12 0.29
CA ALA A 95 5.87 11.67 -0.41
C ALA A 95 4.52 11.12 0.12
N GLY A 96 4.55 10.05 0.93
CA GLY A 96 3.37 9.42 1.52
C GLY A 96 2.89 8.17 0.79
N ILE A 97 3.77 7.47 0.07
CA ILE A 97 3.48 6.16 -0.53
C ILE A 97 4.20 5.08 0.29
N GLU A 98 3.45 4.18 0.90
CA GLU A 98 3.99 3.03 1.63
C GLU A 98 3.60 1.72 0.93
N THR A 99 4.52 0.77 0.94
CA THR A 99 4.32 -0.53 0.28
C THR A 99 4.55 -1.66 1.28
N VAL A 100 3.56 -2.53 1.40
CA VAL A 100 3.65 -3.81 2.11
C VAL A 100 3.84 -4.90 1.06
N TYR A 101 5.04 -5.43 0.98
CA TYR A 101 5.37 -6.53 0.07
C TYR A 101 4.91 -7.88 0.62
N GLN A 102 4.83 -8.88 -0.22
CA GLN A 102 4.50 -10.25 0.14
C GLN A 102 5.44 -10.81 1.22
N ASP A 103 6.73 -10.48 1.16
CA ASP A 103 7.65 -10.64 2.28
C ASP A 103 7.46 -9.42 3.21
N LEU A 104 6.82 -9.64 4.35
CA LEU A 104 6.31 -8.59 5.25
C LEU A 104 7.39 -7.66 5.82
N ALA A 105 8.66 -7.97 5.58
CA ALA A 105 9.81 -7.23 6.12
C ALA A 105 9.71 -6.99 7.64
N LEU A 106 9.28 -8.03 8.37
CA LEU A 106 9.24 -8.06 9.83
C LEU A 106 10.39 -8.90 10.37
N CYS A 107 10.96 -8.43 11.48
CA CYS A 107 11.99 -9.16 12.20
C CYS A 107 11.35 -10.08 13.25
N ASP A 108 11.38 -11.38 13.04
CA ASP A 108 10.73 -12.39 13.87
C ASP A 108 11.21 -12.40 15.34
N ASN A 109 12.47 -12.05 15.56
CA ASN A 109 13.11 -12.01 16.89
C ASN A 109 12.83 -10.73 17.68
N LEU A 110 12.28 -9.70 17.05
CA LEU A 110 11.90 -8.45 17.69
C LEU A 110 10.43 -8.47 18.11
N ASP A 111 10.09 -7.66 19.11
CA ASP A 111 8.69 -7.44 19.49
C ASP A 111 7.95 -6.56 18.49
N VAL A 112 6.64 -6.41 18.67
CA VAL A 112 5.80 -5.62 17.78
C VAL A 112 6.20 -4.14 17.78
N VAL A 113 6.52 -3.56 18.95
CA VAL A 113 6.92 -2.16 19.06
C VAL A 113 8.20 -1.90 18.25
N ALA A 114 9.22 -2.73 18.46
CA ALA A 114 10.48 -2.60 17.75
C ALA A 114 10.29 -2.77 16.23
N ASN A 115 9.41 -3.68 15.78
CA ASN A 115 9.10 -3.84 14.37
C ASN A 115 8.39 -2.62 13.75
N LEU A 116 7.43 -2.03 14.46
CA LEU A 116 6.70 -0.85 13.98
C LEU A 116 7.60 0.38 13.80
N PHE A 117 8.59 0.53 14.67
CA PHE A 117 9.49 1.69 14.66
C PHE A 117 10.85 1.42 14.03
N LEU A 118 11.10 0.22 13.51
CA LEU A 118 12.40 -0.16 12.93
C LEU A 118 12.84 0.82 11.83
N GLY A 119 14.00 1.45 12.04
CA GLY A 119 14.57 2.47 11.14
C GLY A 119 13.97 3.87 11.30
N ARG A 120 13.01 4.05 12.22
CA ARG A 120 12.36 5.33 12.54
C ARG A 120 12.12 5.46 14.05
N GLU A 121 13.09 4.95 14.84
CA GLU A 121 13.01 4.91 16.29
C GLU A 121 12.92 6.31 16.89
N THR A 122 12.02 6.48 17.87
CA THR A 122 11.95 7.71 18.65
C THR A 122 13.08 7.71 19.67
N VAL A 123 13.91 8.76 19.65
CA VAL A 123 15.05 8.90 20.54
C VAL A 123 14.90 10.11 21.47
N HIS A 124 15.24 9.92 22.73
CA HIS A 124 15.40 11.00 23.69
C HIS A 124 16.86 11.43 23.73
N THR A 125 17.13 12.71 23.54
CA THR A 125 18.48 13.25 23.57
C THR A 125 18.72 13.94 24.91
N TRP A 126 19.50 13.31 25.78
CA TRP A 126 19.85 13.87 27.09
C TRP A 126 20.95 14.93 26.99
N ILE A 127 21.97 14.66 26.21
CA ILE A 127 23.08 15.57 25.94
C ILE A 127 23.25 15.63 24.42
N PRO A 128 23.09 16.82 23.79
CA PRO A 128 23.24 16.97 22.36
C PRO A 128 24.56 16.40 21.83
N GLY A 129 24.48 15.44 20.92
CA GLY A 129 25.64 14.81 20.29
C GLY A 129 26.37 13.73 21.12
N VAL A 130 25.98 13.48 22.38
CA VAL A 130 26.70 12.55 23.27
C VAL A 130 25.84 11.38 23.75
N VAL A 131 24.64 11.62 24.28
CA VAL A 131 23.79 10.58 24.85
C VAL A 131 22.40 10.62 24.24
N ARG A 132 22.07 9.54 23.51
CA ARG A 132 20.72 9.32 22.92
C ARG A 132 20.23 7.96 23.41
N THR A 133 19.02 7.93 23.96
CA THR A 133 18.34 6.69 24.38
C THR A 133 17.04 6.53 23.62
N LEU A 134 16.61 5.30 23.41
CA LEU A 134 15.30 5.01 22.83
C LEU A 134 14.21 5.46 23.79
N SER A 135 13.17 6.10 23.27
CA SER A 135 11.97 6.46 24.02
C SER A 135 10.96 5.33 23.93
N GLU A 136 11.25 4.21 24.64
CA GLU A 136 10.45 2.97 24.54
C GLU A 136 9.00 3.18 24.97
N GLU A 137 8.77 3.96 26.01
CA GLU A 137 7.42 4.22 26.53
C GLU A 137 6.57 5.01 25.50
N GLU A 138 7.16 6.00 24.84
CA GLU A 138 6.49 6.77 23.77
C GLU A 138 6.20 5.86 22.55
N MET A 139 7.17 5.06 22.12
CA MET A 139 6.97 4.13 21.02
C MET A 139 5.89 3.10 21.34
N GLU A 140 5.86 2.56 22.57
CA GLU A 140 4.82 1.62 23.01
C GLU A 140 3.44 2.28 23.02
N GLY A 141 3.33 3.50 23.55
CA GLY A 141 2.08 4.28 23.55
C GLY A 141 1.54 4.47 22.13
N ARG A 142 2.37 4.95 21.21
CA ARG A 142 2.02 5.15 19.80
C ARG A 142 1.68 3.84 19.08
N ALA A 143 2.39 2.75 19.39
CA ALA A 143 2.08 1.42 18.84
C ALA A 143 0.68 0.96 19.27
N LYS A 144 0.37 1.06 20.56
CA LYS A 144 -0.96 0.70 21.10
C LYS A 144 -2.08 1.53 20.47
N GLU A 145 -1.87 2.84 20.34
CA GLU A 145 -2.82 3.75 19.70
C GLU A 145 -3.07 3.36 18.23
N ALA A 146 -2.01 3.15 17.44
CA ALA A 146 -2.12 2.77 16.04
C ALA A 146 -2.88 1.44 15.87
N LEU A 147 -2.57 0.43 16.69
CA LEU A 147 -3.24 -0.86 16.65
C LEU A 147 -4.72 -0.75 17.06
N ALA A 148 -5.03 0.05 18.09
CA ALA A 148 -6.40 0.30 18.53
C ALA A 148 -7.23 1.00 17.44
N VAL A 149 -6.67 2.03 16.81
CA VAL A 149 -7.31 2.78 15.71
C VAL A 149 -7.60 1.86 14.52
N LEU A 150 -6.70 0.93 14.21
CA LEU A 150 -6.87 -0.07 13.15
C LEU A 150 -7.69 -1.29 13.60
N ARG A 151 -8.11 -1.36 14.88
CA ARG A 151 -8.81 -2.49 15.50
C ARG A 151 -8.05 -3.80 15.31
N ILE A 152 -6.72 -3.75 15.41
CA ILE A 152 -5.86 -4.93 15.33
C ILE A 152 -5.72 -5.51 16.74
N ASN A 153 -6.18 -6.75 16.90
CA ASN A 153 -6.11 -7.44 18.19
C ASN A 153 -4.90 -8.37 18.23
N ILE A 154 -3.98 -8.09 19.17
CA ILE A 154 -2.83 -8.94 19.48
C ILE A 154 -2.72 -9.11 20.99
N PRO A 155 -2.15 -10.22 21.48
CA PRO A 155 -2.08 -10.49 22.91
C PRO A 155 -1.27 -9.43 23.69
N SER A 156 -0.14 -8.98 23.14
CA SER A 156 0.71 -7.92 23.70
C SER A 156 1.59 -7.32 22.62
N VAL A 157 1.82 -6.01 22.69
CA VAL A 157 2.77 -5.30 21.80
C VAL A 157 4.24 -5.66 22.09
N ARG A 158 4.51 -6.30 23.23
CA ARG A 158 5.83 -6.81 23.64
C ARG A 158 6.06 -8.27 23.23
N ASN A 159 5.06 -8.93 22.61
CA ASN A 159 5.27 -10.26 22.05
C ASN A 159 6.18 -10.17 20.83
N ARG A 160 7.08 -11.17 20.70
CA ARG A 160 7.89 -11.33 19.49
C ARG A 160 6.99 -11.65 18.31
N VAL A 161 7.31 -11.09 17.14
CA VAL A 161 6.54 -11.33 15.92
C VAL A 161 6.48 -12.80 15.54
N ALA A 162 7.54 -13.59 15.84
CA ALA A 162 7.54 -15.05 15.66
C ALA A 162 6.38 -15.79 16.40
N GLN A 163 5.82 -15.21 17.47
CA GLN A 163 4.73 -15.80 18.26
C GLN A 163 3.33 -15.46 17.72
N LEU A 164 3.24 -14.60 16.71
CA LEU A 164 2.00 -14.16 16.12
C LEU A 164 1.54 -15.09 14.99
N SER A 165 0.23 -15.20 14.78
CA SER A 165 -0.32 -15.89 13.63
C SER A 165 0.02 -15.16 12.32
N GLY A 166 -0.05 -15.84 11.16
CA GLY A 166 0.19 -15.24 9.86
C GLY A 166 -0.66 -13.99 9.61
N GLY A 167 -1.97 -14.05 9.92
CA GLY A 167 -2.85 -12.89 9.80
C GLY A 167 -2.49 -11.74 10.74
N GLN A 168 -2.07 -12.03 11.97
CA GLN A 168 -1.58 -11.00 12.90
C GLN A 168 -0.29 -10.35 12.38
N ARG A 169 0.65 -11.14 11.85
CA ARG A 169 1.87 -10.59 11.22
C ARG A 169 1.52 -9.70 10.04
N GLN A 170 0.59 -10.11 9.19
CA GLN A 170 0.10 -9.29 8.07
C GLN A 170 -0.48 -7.97 8.57
N CYS A 171 -1.35 -8.01 9.58
CA CYS A 171 -1.92 -6.80 10.17
C CYS A 171 -0.84 -5.89 10.78
N ILE A 172 0.22 -6.42 11.41
CA ILE A 172 1.34 -5.63 11.91
C ILE A 172 2.13 -4.99 10.78
N ALA A 173 2.38 -5.70 9.67
CA ALA A 173 3.05 -5.13 8.50
C ALA A 173 2.27 -3.96 7.90
N VAL A 174 0.94 -4.09 7.82
CA VAL A 174 0.05 -3.00 7.40
C VAL A 174 0.07 -1.85 8.41
N ALA A 175 0.01 -2.15 9.73
CA ALA A 175 0.08 -1.12 10.77
C ALA A 175 1.39 -0.33 10.71
N LYS A 176 2.52 -1.00 10.45
CA LYS A 176 3.84 -0.38 10.24
C LYS A 176 3.79 0.63 9.09
N ALA A 177 3.19 0.27 7.96
CA ALA A 177 3.04 1.15 6.81
C ALA A 177 2.15 2.38 7.14
N VAL A 178 1.09 2.19 7.91
CA VAL A 178 0.09 3.26 8.20
C VAL A 178 0.50 4.17 9.36
N LEU A 179 1.40 3.72 10.23
CA LEU A 179 1.86 4.46 11.42
C LEU A 179 2.36 5.89 11.10
N TRP A 180 2.85 6.11 9.89
CA TRP A 180 3.45 7.36 9.44
C TRP A 180 2.52 8.20 8.56
N SER A 181 1.20 7.95 8.65
CA SER A 181 0.15 8.71 7.96
C SER A 181 0.37 8.82 6.45
N PRO A 182 0.50 7.69 5.72
CA PRO A 182 0.65 7.72 4.27
C PRO A 182 -0.62 8.25 3.61
N LYS A 183 -0.49 8.69 2.36
CA LYS A 183 -1.60 9.02 1.45
C LYS A 183 -2.05 7.79 0.66
N VAL A 184 -1.08 6.97 0.26
CA VAL A 184 -1.27 5.76 -0.56
C VAL A 184 -0.63 4.57 0.14
N VAL A 185 -1.37 3.48 0.22
CA VAL A 185 -0.88 2.19 0.74
C VAL A 185 -1.01 1.14 -0.35
N ILE A 186 0.10 0.49 -0.66
CA ILE A 186 0.18 -0.60 -1.64
C ILE A 186 0.34 -1.91 -0.89
N LEU A 187 -0.51 -2.88 -1.16
CA LEU A 187 -0.52 -4.20 -0.54
C LEU A 187 -0.31 -5.26 -1.62
N ASP A 188 0.82 -5.93 -1.58
CA ASP A 188 1.17 -6.97 -2.54
C ASP A 188 0.85 -8.35 -1.97
N GLU A 189 -0.16 -9.02 -2.54
CA GLU A 189 -0.68 -10.34 -2.14
C GLU A 189 -0.99 -10.43 -0.62
N PRO A 190 -1.82 -9.50 -0.05
CA PRO A 190 -1.96 -9.36 1.40
C PRO A 190 -2.62 -10.54 2.09
N THR A 191 -3.29 -11.41 1.37
CA THR A 191 -4.04 -12.57 1.89
C THR A 191 -3.39 -13.91 1.50
N ALA A 192 -2.25 -13.87 0.80
CA ALA A 192 -1.56 -15.09 0.37
C ALA A 192 -1.20 -15.99 1.55
N ALA A 193 -1.44 -17.29 1.42
CA ALA A 193 -1.13 -18.32 2.42
C ALA A 193 -1.81 -18.13 3.79
N LEU A 194 -2.91 -17.36 3.87
CA LEU A 194 -3.71 -17.19 5.08
C LEU A 194 -4.93 -18.12 5.09
N GLY A 195 -5.33 -18.57 6.28
CA GLY A 195 -6.61 -19.27 6.47
C GLY A 195 -7.80 -18.31 6.41
N VAL A 196 -9.01 -18.85 6.23
CA VAL A 196 -10.24 -18.07 6.00
C VAL A 196 -10.47 -16.95 7.04
N ALA A 197 -10.34 -17.27 8.33
CA ALA A 197 -10.54 -16.28 9.40
C ALA A 197 -9.46 -15.17 9.38
N GLN A 198 -8.22 -15.51 9.02
CA GLN A 198 -7.12 -14.57 8.92
C GLN A 198 -7.28 -13.67 7.70
N THR A 199 -7.70 -14.23 6.55
CA THR A 199 -8.04 -13.47 5.34
C THR A 199 -9.09 -12.42 5.66
N ARG A 200 -10.18 -12.80 6.34
CA ARG A 200 -11.23 -11.86 6.71
C ARG A 200 -10.70 -10.69 7.55
N GLN A 201 -9.82 -10.95 8.52
CA GLN A 201 -9.21 -9.90 9.34
C GLN A 201 -8.42 -8.89 8.50
N VAL A 202 -7.68 -9.36 7.49
CA VAL A 202 -6.89 -8.50 6.59
C VAL A 202 -7.81 -7.71 5.65
N LEU A 203 -8.86 -8.33 5.09
CA LEU A 203 -9.83 -7.64 4.25
C LEU A 203 -10.59 -6.55 5.03
N ASP A 204 -11.01 -6.84 6.26
CA ASP A 204 -11.62 -5.85 7.15
C ASP A 204 -10.67 -4.69 7.48
N LEU A 205 -9.36 -4.95 7.59
CA LEU A 205 -8.34 -3.91 7.76
C LEU A 205 -8.22 -3.05 6.50
N ILE A 206 -8.22 -3.63 5.30
CA ILE A 206 -8.21 -2.89 4.03
C ILE A 206 -9.39 -1.92 3.94
N LEU A 207 -10.59 -2.39 4.28
CA LEU A 207 -11.79 -1.53 4.29
C LEU A 207 -11.67 -0.36 5.28
N ARG A 208 -11.08 -0.58 6.47
CA ARG A 208 -10.82 0.50 7.43
C ARG A 208 -9.82 1.52 6.91
N LEU A 209 -8.79 1.11 6.15
CA LEU A 209 -7.86 2.04 5.53
C LEU A 209 -8.58 2.95 4.51
N LYS A 210 -9.46 2.36 3.69
CA LYS A 210 -10.33 3.09 2.78
C LYS A 210 -11.24 4.09 3.52
N GLU A 211 -11.92 3.65 4.58
CA GLU A 211 -12.80 4.51 5.41
C GLU A 211 -12.04 5.70 6.02
N ARG A 212 -10.74 5.56 6.24
CA ARG A 212 -9.85 6.63 6.71
C ARG A 212 -9.39 7.58 5.61
N GLY A 213 -9.85 7.39 4.38
CA GLY A 213 -9.53 8.25 3.25
C GLY A 213 -8.21 7.93 2.55
N LEU A 214 -7.55 6.80 2.86
CA LEU A 214 -6.35 6.40 2.14
C LEU A 214 -6.70 5.89 0.73
N ALA A 215 -5.82 6.14 -0.23
CA ALA A 215 -5.85 5.40 -1.48
C ALA A 215 -5.20 4.03 -1.25
N VAL A 216 -5.96 2.95 -1.39
CA VAL A 216 -5.46 1.59 -1.16
C VAL A 216 -5.33 0.86 -2.49
N ILE A 217 -4.13 0.36 -2.78
CA ILE A 217 -3.86 -0.45 -3.98
C ILE A 217 -3.61 -1.88 -3.53
N VAL A 218 -4.40 -2.82 -4.04
CA VAL A 218 -4.27 -4.24 -3.71
C VAL A 218 -3.88 -5.02 -4.96
N ILE A 219 -2.75 -5.73 -4.88
CA ILE A 219 -2.35 -6.68 -5.91
C ILE A 219 -2.72 -8.06 -5.40
N THR A 220 -3.57 -8.77 -6.11
CA THR A 220 -3.93 -10.15 -5.77
C THR A 220 -4.42 -10.90 -7.01
N HIS A 221 -4.31 -12.21 -6.96
CA HIS A 221 -4.91 -13.12 -7.95
C HIS A 221 -6.20 -13.78 -7.41
N ASN A 222 -6.57 -13.51 -6.15
CA ASN A 222 -7.80 -14.04 -5.54
C ASN A 222 -9.01 -13.16 -5.88
N MET A 223 -9.85 -13.63 -6.79
CA MET A 223 -11.04 -12.88 -7.22
C MET A 223 -12.04 -12.66 -6.10
N VAL A 224 -12.18 -13.60 -5.16
CA VAL A 224 -13.11 -13.44 -4.03
C VAL A 224 -12.73 -12.22 -3.20
N ASP A 225 -11.44 -12.09 -2.86
CA ASP A 225 -10.93 -10.95 -2.08
C ASP A 225 -11.14 -9.63 -2.84
N VAL A 226 -10.95 -9.64 -4.18
CA VAL A 226 -11.17 -8.45 -5.01
C VAL A 226 -12.63 -7.98 -4.94
N PHE A 227 -13.59 -8.89 -5.10
CA PHE A 227 -15.01 -8.55 -5.03
C PHE A 227 -15.46 -8.15 -3.62
N ASP A 228 -14.77 -8.63 -2.58
CA ASP A 228 -15.09 -8.28 -1.20
C ASP A 228 -14.65 -6.85 -0.82
N VAL A 229 -13.55 -6.32 -1.40
CA VAL A 229 -12.97 -5.05 -0.92
C VAL A 229 -12.77 -3.99 -1.98
N ALA A 230 -12.60 -4.35 -3.26
CA ALA A 230 -12.24 -3.37 -4.28
C ALA A 230 -13.45 -2.58 -4.81
N ASP A 231 -13.26 -1.30 -5.05
CA ASP A 231 -14.21 -0.43 -5.74
C ASP A 231 -13.98 -0.47 -7.25
N LYS A 232 -12.69 -0.58 -7.62
CA LYS A 232 -12.22 -0.54 -9.00
C LYS A 232 -11.13 -1.57 -9.21
N ALA A 233 -11.11 -2.20 -10.38
CA ALA A 233 -10.02 -3.03 -10.83
C ALA A 233 -9.38 -2.47 -12.10
N ILE A 234 -8.06 -2.39 -12.10
CA ILE A 234 -7.25 -2.09 -13.28
C ILE A 234 -6.57 -3.39 -13.71
N VAL A 235 -6.84 -3.82 -14.93
CA VAL A 235 -6.33 -5.07 -15.47
C VAL A 235 -5.15 -4.79 -16.39
N MET A 236 -4.02 -5.42 -16.09
CA MET A 236 -2.82 -5.38 -16.92
C MET A 236 -2.63 -6.67 -17.70
N ARG A 237 -2.19 -6.54 -18.95
CA ARG A 237 -1.81 -7.65 -19.82
C ARG A 237 -0.67 -7.25 -20.74
N LEU A 238 0.39 -8.07 -20.81
CA LEU A 238 1.55 -7.85 -21.69
C LEU A 238 2.15 -6.44 -21.59
N GLY A 239 2.23 -5.92 -20.37
CA GLY A 239 2.83 -4.61 -20.09
C GLY A 239 1.94 -3.40 -20.39
N GLN A 240 0.65 -3.59 -20.59
CA GLN A 240 -0.31 -2.53 -20.86
C GLN A 240 -1.55 -2.64 -19.97
N ARG A 241 -2.23 -1.53 -19.71
CA ARG A 241 -3.58 -1.52 -19.14
C ARG A 241 -4.57 -1.90 -20.24
N VAL A 242 -5.33 -2.98 -20.03
CA VAL A 242 -6.31 -3.48 -21.00
C VAL A 242 -7.76 -3.23 -20.57
N ALA A 243 -8.01 -3.00 -19.29
CA ALA A 243 -9.34 -2.67 -18.80
C ALA A 243 -9.27 -1.87 -17.49
N THR A 244 -10.32 -1.08 -17.24
CA THR A 244 -10.67 -0.51 -15.94
C THR A 244 -12.12 -0.87 -15.67
N LEU A 245 -12.36 -1.59 -14.59
CA LEU A 245 -13.67 -2.17 -14.24
C LEU A 245 -14.13 -1.58 -12.89
N ARG A 246 -15.39 -1.14 -12.81
CA ARG A 246 -16.06 -0.84 -11.55
C ARG A 246 -16.59 -2.14 -10.97
N MET A 247 -16.20 -2.48 -9.75
CA MET A 247 -16.50 -3.80 -9.19
C MET A 247 -17.99 -4.02 -8.90
N ASN A 248 -18.72 -2.96 -8.59
CA ASN A 248 -20.18 -3.00 -8.40
C ASN A 248 -20.98 -3.18 -9.70
N GLU A 249 -20.34 -3.04 -10.87
CA GLU A 249 -20.97 -3.14 -12.19
C GLU A 249 -20.41 -4.31 -13.01
N SER A 250 -19.44 -5.05 -12.45
CA SER A 250 -18.68 -6.09 -13.15
C SER A 250 -18.92 -7.47 -12.54
N THR A 251 -18.84 -8.50 -13.36
CA THR A 251 -18.91 -9.90 -12.92
C THR A 251 -17.52 -10.53 -12.86
N PRO A 252 -17.33 -11.66 -12.15
CA PRO A 252 -16.08 -12.42 -12.19
C PRO A 252 -15.68 -12.81 -13.61
N GLU A 253 -16.65 -13.13 -14.48
CA GLU A 253 -16.43 -13.47 -15.87
C GLU A 253 -15.87 -12.30 -16.67
N ASP A 254 -16.29 -11.07 -16.41
CA ASP A 254 -15.75 -9.86 -17.06
C ASP A 254 -14.29 -9.66 -16.69
N VAL A 255 -13.94 -9.85 -15.40
CA VAL A 255 -12.55 -9.74 -14.93
C VAL A 255 -11.66 -10.80 -15.58
N VAL A 256 -12.11 -12.06 -15.60
CA VAL A 256 -11.39 -13.16 -16.24
C VAL A 256 -11.24 -12.91 -17.75
N ALA A 257 -12.29 -12.44 -18.43
CA ALA A 257 -12.25 -12.11 -19.85
C ALA A 257 -11.25 -10.98 -20.15
N ALA A 258 -11.13 -9.98 -19.26
CA ALA A 258 -10.13 -8.92 -19.39
C ALA A 258 -8.70 -9.46 -19.20
N ILE A 259 -8.45 -10.30 -18.19
CA ILE A 259 -7.13 -10.88 -17.90
C ILE A 259 -6.68 -11.76 -19.08
N THR A 260 -7.54 -12.65 -19.57
CA THR A 260 -7.22 -13.57 -20.66
C THR A 260 -7.21 -12.90 -22.03
N GLY A 261 -7.87 -11.75 -22.17
CA GLY A 261 -8.07 -11.05 -23.45
C GLY A 261 -9.15 -11.70 -24.32
N ALA A 262 -10.04 -12.48 -23.71
CA ALA A 262 -11.18 -13.08 -24.42
C ALA A 262 -12.20 -12.04 -24.85
N ARG A 263 -12.20 -10.86 -24.20
CA ARG A 263 -13.04 -9.68 -24.55
C ARG A 263 -12.21 -8.42 -24.49
N THR A 264 -12.39 -7.54 -25.46
CA THR A 264 -11.77 -6.21 -25.48
C THR A 264 -12.66 -5.25 -24.72
N PHE A 265 -12.09 -4.56 -23.73
CA PHE A 265 -12.77 -3.50 -22.98
C PHE A 265 -12.28 -2.14 -23.52
N ALA A 266 -13.19 -1.17 -23.64
CA ALA A 266 -12.78 0.18 -23.98
C ALA A 266 -11.87 0.72 -22.88
N SER A 267 -10.61 1.02 -23.19
CA SER A 267 -9.73 1.74 -22.28
C SER A 267 -10.16 3.19 -22.24
N PRO A 268 -10.69 3.72 -21.13
CA PRO A 268 -10.90 5.16 -21.03
C PRO A 268 -9.52 5.83 -21.10
N SER A 269 -9.29 6.69 -22.10
CA SER A 269 -8.13 7.57 -22.10
C SER A 269 -8.25 8.49 -20.87
N LEU A 270 -7.17 8.61 -20.09
CA LEU A 270 -7.08 9.66 -19.07
C LEU A 270 -7.15 11.01 -19.80
N ALA A 271 -8.23 11.77 -19.55
CA ALA A 271 -8.39 13.12 -20.07
C ALA A 271 -7.42 14.10 -19.39
#